data_fe760b3c621410fe9ebb77ab4cdc6838
#
_entry.id   fe760b3c621410fe9ebb77ab4cdc6838
#
_cell.length_a   1.000
_cell.length_b   1.000
_cell.length_c   1.000
_cell.angle_alpha   90.00
_cell.angle_beta   90.00
_cell.angle_gamma   90.00
#
_symmetry.space_group_name_H-M   'P 1'
#
loop_
_entity.id
_entity.type
_entity.pdbx_description
1 polymer ?
#
loop_
_entity_poly.entity_id
_entity_poly.type
_entity_poly.pdbx_seq_one_letter_code
_entity_poly.pdbx_strand_id
1 'polypeptide(L)'
;IIIKTKVFKKEQDFLNEAIMKNKLNNVILQKGGNSANLIKDAKLVIGFQTTALIEALILRKTIIVPYFNINNSDKLKRFTLKLENLTYYAYDELSMMNYLNKFLLSNLDPLNVKNEEIDDIIDHYLGNTDGKSSERLLNFFNKVLN
;
A
#
# COMPACT_ATOMS: atom_id res chain seq x y z
N ILE A 1 -3.55 2.70 -15.63
CA ILE A 1 -2.65 2.65 -14.45
C ILE A 1 -2.59 4.05 -13.86
N ILE A 2 -2.73 4.17 -12.54
CA ILE A 2 -2.55 5.44 -11.84
C ILE A 2 -1.31 5.31 -10.95
N ILE A 3 -0.36 6.23 -11.11
CA ILE A 3 0.80 6.36 -10.24
C ILE A 3 0.56 7.56 -9.33
N LYS A 4 0.39 7.31 -8.03
CA LYS A 4 0.22 8.36 -7.03
C LYS A 4 1.56 8.68 -6.39
N THR A 5 1.97 9.94 -6.49
CA THR A 5 3.23 10.42 -5.89
C THR A 5 2.98 11.35 -4.72
N LYS A 6 3.98 11.48 -3.86
CA LYS A 6 4.11 12.61 -2.94
C LYS A 6 4.40 13.89 -3.75
N VAL A 7 4.28 15.06 -3.10
CA VAL A 7 4.38 16.38 -3.77
C VAL A 7 5.82 16.76 -4.19
N PHE A 8 6.79 15.85 -4.12
CA PHE A 8 8.18 16.16 -4.44
C PHE A 8 8.42 16.27 -5.96
N LYS A 9 8.84 17.45 -6.41
CA LYS A 9 9.03 17.77 -7.83
C LYS A 9 10.00 16.80 -8.54
N LYS A 10 11.13 16.48 -7.91
CA LYS A 10 12.15 15.58 -8.49
C LYS A 10 11.62 14.17 -8.82
N GLU A 11 10.77 13.60 -7.96
CA GLU A 11 10.17 12.29 -8.23
C GLU A 11 9.23 12.33 -9.43
N GLN A 12 8.50 13.43 -9.57
CA GLN A 12 7.55 13.62 -10.66
C GLN A 12 8.25 13.81 -12.01
N ASP A 13 9.33 14.59 -12.03
CA ASP A 13 10.11 14.82 -13.24
C ASP A 13 10.70 13.50 -13.75
N PHE A 14 11.26 12.67 -12.86
CA PHE A 14 11.76 11.35 -13.19
C PHE A 14 10.67 10.42 -13.75
N LEU A 15 9.49 10.39 -13.10
CA LEU A 15 8.37 9.55 -13.56
C LEU A 15 7.79 10.02 -14.89
N ASN A 16 7.66 11.33 -15.09
CA ASN A 16 7.22 11.89 -16.36
C ASN A 16 8.18 11.53 -17.49
N GLU A 17 9.49 11.67 -17.24
CA GLU A 17 10.51 11.27 -18.21
C GLU A 17 10.41 9.78 -18.55
N ALA A 18 10.27 8.92 -17.56
CA ALA A 18 10.12 7.49 -17.75
C ALA A 18 8.84 7.14 -18.54
N ILE A 19 7.71 7.79 -18.26
CA ILE A 19 6.44 7.61 -18.99
C ILE A 19 6.61 8.02 -20.45
N MET A 20 7.21 9.18 -20.70
CA MET A 20 7.43 9.70 -22.06
C MET A 20 8.41 8.84 -22.85
N LYS A 21 9.55 8.49 -22.25
CA LYS A 21 10.57 7.64 -22.87
C LYS A 21 10.04 6.29 -23.29
N ASN A 22 9.17 5.70 -22.48
CA ASN A 22 8.59 4.38 -22.76
C ASN A 22 7.23 4.45 -23.48
N LYS A 23 6.77 5.63 -23.88
CA LYS A 23 5.50 5.85 -24.63
C LYS A 23 4.28 5.21 -23.92
N LEU A 24 4.20 5.36 -22.60
CA LEU A 24 3.15 4.74 -21.79
C LEU A 24 1.86 5.59 -21.81
N ASN A 25 0.99 5.35 -22.78
CA ASN A 25 -0.20 6.17 -23.00
C ASN A 25 -1.35 5.92 -22.00
N ASN A 26 -1.30 4.83 -21.25
CA ASN A 26 -2.33 4.40 -20.28
C ASN A 26 -1.92 4.62 -18.82
N VAL A 27 -0.94 5.48 -18.58
CA VAL A 27 -0.44 5.83 -17.25
C VAL A 27 -0.81 7.27 -16.92
N ILE A 28 -1.44 7.47 -15.78
CA ILE A 28 -1.80 8.78 -15.22
C ILE A 28 -0.93 9.03 -13.99
N LEU A 29 -0.22 10.15 -13.98
CA LEU A 29 0.54 10.59 -12.82
C LEU A 29 -0.32 11.56 -11.99
N GLN A 30 -0.70 11.15 -10.78
CA GLN A 30 -1.54 11.94 -9.89
C GLN A 30 -0.73 12.50 -8.73
N LYS A 31 -0.75 13.81 -8.57
CA LYS A 31 -0.11 14.54 -7.47
C LYS A 31 -1.07 14.67 -6.29
N GLY A 32 -0.59 14.32 -5.10
CA GLY A 32 -1.36 14.54 -3.88
C GLY A 32 -2.77 13.94 -3.89
N GLY A 33 -3.67 14.54 -3.15
CA GLY A 33 -5.06 14.10 -3.04
C GLY A 33 -5.25 12.88 -2.11
N ASN A 34 -6.50 12.49 -1.91
CA ASN A 34 -6.87 11.37 -1.05
C ASN A 34 -6.61 10.04 -1.76
N SER A 35 -5.81 9.16 -1.17
CA SER A 35 -5.54 7.81 -1.68
C SER A 35 -6.74 6.88 -1.56
N ALA A 36 -7.60 7.08 -0.57
CA ALA A 36 -8.69 6.16 -0.26
C ALA A 36 -9.66 5.98 -1.46
N ASN A 37 -9.99 7.05 -2.19
CA ASN A 37 -10.85 6.95 -3.37
C ASN A 37 -10.19 6.14 -4.49
N LEU A 38 -8.89 6.34 -4.72
CA LEU A 38 -8.15 5.59 -5.73
C LEU A 38 -8.07 4.10 -5.37
N ILE A 39 -7.82 3.80 -4.09
CA ILE A 39 -7.73 2.42 -3.59
C ILE A 39 -9.10 1.74 -3.69
N LYS A 40 -10.19 2.46 -3.39
CA LYS A 40 -11.55 1.93 -3.48
C LYS A 40 -11.85 1.38 -4.88
N ASP A 41 -11.44 2.10 -5.92
CA ASP A 41 -11.70 1.74 -7.32
C ASP A 41 -10.62 0.82 -7.91
N ALA A 42 -9.48 0.67 -7.24
CA ALA A 42 -8.40 -0.19 -7.69
C ALA A 42 -8.76 -1.68 -7.56
N LYS A 43 -8.34 -2.49 -8.53
CA LYS A 43 -8.35 -3.97 -8.43
C LYS A 43 -7.05 -4.50 -7.83
N LEU A 44 -5.96 -3.79 -8.07
CA LEU A 44 -4.62 -4.10 -7.59
C LEU A 44 -3.98 -2.83 -7.03
N VAL A 45 -3.36 -2.94 -5.87
CA VAL A 45 -2.55 -1.88 -5.26
C VAL A 45 -1.10 -2.35 -5.21
N ILE A 46 -0.20 -1.51 -5.71
CA ILE A 46 1.23 -1.76 -5.64
C ILE A 46 1.83 -0.63 -4.81
N GLY A 47 2.54 -0.97 -3.78
CA GLY A 47 3.13 0.04 -2.91
C GLY A 47 4.24 -0.50 -2.03
N PHE A 48 5.06 0.43 -1.54
CA PHE A 48 6.17 0.14 -0.66
C PHE A 48 6.26 1.21 0.43
N GLN A 49 6.41 0.79 1.69
CA GLN A 49 6.56 1.66 2.86
C GLN A 49 5.50 2.79 2.96
N THR A 50 4.25 2.46 2.68
CA THR A 50 3.14 3.42 2.73
C THR A 50 1.94 2.87 3.50
N THR A 51 1.33 3.71 4.34
CA THR A 51 0.10 3.37 5.06
C THR A 51 -1.09 3.10 4.13
N ALA A 52 -1.01 3.54 2.87
CA ALA A 52 -2.01 3.21 1.85
C ALA A 52 -2.18 1.69 1.63
N LEU A 53 -1.17 0.88 1.99
CA LEU A 53 -1.27 -0.59 1.96
C LEU A 53 -2.23 -1.10 3.05
N ILE A 54 -2.27 -0.46 4.21
CA ILE A 54 -3.24 -0.80 5.27
C ILE A 54 -4.66 -0.42 4.80
N GLU A 55 -4.83 0.75 4.17
CA GLU A 55 -6.13 1.13 3.57
C GLU A 55 -6.58 0.11 2.51
N ALA A 56 -5.65 -0.36 1.68
CA ALA A 56 -5.92 -1.39 0.68
C ALA A 56 -6.29 -2.74 1.32
N LEU A 57 -5.64 -3.11 2.42
CA LEU A 57 -5.93 -4.33 3.17
C LEU A 57 -7.34 -4.28 3.77
N ILE A 58 -7.74 -3.16 4.39
CA ILE A 58 -9.10 -2.94 4.91
C ILE A 58 -10.15 -3.12 3.80
N LEU A 59 -9.85 -2.62 2.60
CA LEU A 59 -10.73 -2.73 1.42
C LEU A 59 -10.59 -4.07 0.67
N ARG A 60 -9.89 -5.04 1.25
CA ARG A 60 -9.69 -6.41 0.68
C ARG A 60 -9.16 -6.38 -0.75
N LYS A 61 -8.26 -5.45 -1.04
CA LYS A 61 -7.63 -5.34 -2.36
C LYS A 61 -6.46 -6.31 -2.49
N THR A 62 -6.22 -6.79 -3.70
CA THR A 62 -4.97 -7.48 -4.01
C THR A 62 -3.81 -6.50 -3.87
N ILE A 63 -2.78 -6.91 -3.13
CA ILE A 63 -1.62 -6.04 -2.84
C ILE A 63 -0.34 -6.75 -3.29
N ILE A 64 0.49 -6.05 -4.05
CA ILE A 64 1.86 -6.49 -4.35
C ILE A 64 2.83 -5.48 -3.73
N VAL A 65 3.77 -5.98 -2.96
CA VAL A 65 4.83 -5.20 -2.34
C VAL A 65 6.15 -5.45 -3.08
N PRO A 66 6.69 -4.46 -3.83
CA PRO A 66 8.01 -4.59 -4.44
C PRO A 66 9.08 -4.54 -3.36
N TYR A 67 9.60 -5.70 -2.97
CA TYR A 67 10.54 -5.88 -1.87
C TYR A 67 12.00 -5.97 -2.37
N PHE A 68 12.34 -5.16 -3.39
CA PHE A 68 13.65 -5.20 -4.05
C PHE A 68 14.74 -4.61 -3.15
N ASN A 69 15.91 -5.26 -3.12
CA ASN A 69 17.13 -4.78 -2.46
C ASN A 69 17.00 -4.46 -0.96
N ILE A 70 15.91 -4.86 -0.30
CA ILE A 70 15.72 -4.60 1.14
C ILE A 70 16.73 -5.36 1.98
N ASN A 71 17.16 -6.53 1.51
CA ASN A 71 18.15 -7.35 2.22
C ASN A 71 19.48 -6.61 2.42
N ASN A 72 19.77 -5.60 1.60
CA ASN A 72 20.99 -4.82 1.64
C ASN A 72 20.88 -3.55 2.50
N SER A 73 19.74 -3.31 3.15
CA SER A 73 19.53 -2.09 3.94
C SER A 73 18.72 -2.34 5.20
N ASP A 74 19.40 -2.40 6.34
CA ASP A 74 18.73 -2.50 7.65
C ASP A 74 17.82 -1.32 7.95
N LYS A 75 18.14 -0.14 7.38
CA LYS A 75 17.29 1.05 7.51
C LYS A 75 15.95 0.84 6.80
N LEU A 76 15.94 0.26 5.62
CA LEU A 76 14.70 -0.01 4.88
C LEU A 76 13.86 -1.08 5.58
N LYS A 77 14.49 -2.12 6.14
CA LYS A 77 13.80 -3.19 6.89
C LYS A 77 12.98 -2.63 8.07
N ARG A 78 13.51 -1.62 8.77
CA ARG A 78 12.84 -1.02 9.95
C ARG A 78 11.54 -0.30 9.61
N PHE A 79 11.39 0.21 8.40
CA PHE A 79 10.23 0.99 7.97
C PHE A 79 9.27 0.21 7.09
N THR A 80 9.55 -1.06 6.81
CA THR A 80 8.67 -1.89 6.00
C THR A 80 7.52 -2.39 6.84
N LEU A 81 6.30 -2.20 6.35
CA LEU A 81 5.11 -2.80 6.94
C LEU A 81 5.22 -4.32 6.84
N LYS A 82 5.05 -5.00 7.96
CA LYS A 82 5.04 -6.47 8.02
C LYS A 82 3.61 -6.92 7.77
N LEU A 83 3.29 -7.19 6.52
CA LEU A 83 1.96 -7.65 6.10
C LEU A 83 1.93 -9.18 5.90
N GLU A 84 3.04 -9.85 6.21
CA GLU A 84 3.20 -11.32 6.22
C GLU A 84 2.58 -11.99 4.99
N ASN A 85 1.67 -12.94 5.20
CA ASN A 85 0.99 -13.70 4.14
C ASN A 85 -0.20 -12.95 3.53
N LEU A 86 -0.46 -11.70 3.95
CA LEU A 86 -1.61 -10.93 3.50
C LEU A 86 -1.38 -10.23 2.16
N THR A 87 -0.15 -10.29 1.63
CA THR A 87 0.25 -9.62 0.40
C THR A 87 1.25 -10.46 -0.39
N TYR A 88 1.41 -10.14 -1.67
CA TYR A 88 2.43 -10.76 -2.50
C TYR A 88 3.72 -9.94 -2.42
N TYR A 89 4.79 -10.53 -1.89
CA TYR A 89 6.11 -9.90 -1.85
C TYR A 89 6.90 -10.24 -3.11
N ALA A 90 7.18 -9.25 -3.93
CA ALA A 90 8.07 -9.39 -5.08
C ALA A 90 9.51 -9.03 -4.67
N TYR A 91 10.39 -10.03 -4.61
CA TYR A 91 11.78 -9.85 -4.15
C TYR A 91 12.74 -9.39 -5.26
N ASP A 92 12.30 -9.47 -6.52
CA ASP A 92 13.02 -9.07 -7.72
C ASP A 92 12.04 -8.68 -8.84
N GLU A 93 12.58 -8.18 -9.94
CA GLU A 93 11.80 -7.80 -11.12
C GLU A 93 11.06 -8.98 -11.74
N LEU A 94 11.68 -10.17 -11.73
CA LEU A 94 11.08 -11.36 -12.32
C LEU A 94 9.83 -11.80 -11.54
N SER A 95 9.92 -11.86 -10.22
CA SER A 95 8.77 -12.18 -9.36
C SER A 95 7.66 -11.13 -9.48
N MET A 96 8.03 -9.84 -9.59
CA MET A 96 7.08 -8.76 -9.83
C MET A 96 6.32 -8.94 -11.15
N MET A 97 7.04 -9.19 -12.24
CA MET A 97 6.44 -9.42 -13.56
C MET A 97 5.56 -10.67 -13.57
N ASN A 98 5.98 -11.74 -12.88
CA ASN A 98 5.19 -12.95 -12.73
C ASN A 98 3.85 -12.68 -12.01
N TYR A 99 3.86 -11.97 -10.88
CA TYR A 99 2.63 -11.60 -10.17
C TYR A 99 1.71 -10.73 -11.03
N LEU A 100 2.26 -9.74 -11.72
CA LEU A 100 1.48 -8.88 -12.61
C LEU A 100 0.83 -9.67 -13.75
N ASN A 101 1.58 -10.54 -14.42
CA ASN A 101 1.05 -11.37 -15.49
C ASN A 101 -0.04 -12.33 -14.97
N LYS A 102 0.19 -13.00 -13.85
CA LYS A 102 -0.82 -13.86 -13.23
C LYS A 102 -2.08 -13.08 -12.85
N PHE A 103 -1.93 -11.87 -12.29
CA PHE A 103 -3.06 -11.01 -11.96
C PHE A 103 -3.86 -10.61 -13.21
N LEU A 104 -3.20 -10.17 -14.28
CA LEU A 104 -3.84 -9.76 -15.54
C LEU A 104 -4.58 -10.92 -16.22
N LEU A 105 -4.08 -12.14 -16.10
CA LEU A 105 -4.71 -13.34 -16.63
C LEU A 105 -5.74 -13.97 -15.67
N SER A 106 -6.02 -13.34 -14.54
CA SER A 106 -6.88 -13.85 -13.47
C SER A 106 -6.44 -15.21 -12.90
N ASN A 107 -5.14 -15.52 -13.02
CA ASN A 107 -4.51 -16.78 -12.58
C ASN A 107 -3.60 -16.56 -11.35
N LEU A 108 -3.72 -15.44 -10.67
CA LEU A 108 -2.99 -15.20 -9.43
C LEU A 108 -3.57 -16.10 -8.35
N ASP A 109 -2.74 -16.93 -7.77
CA ASP A 109 -3.14 -17.85 -6.70
C ASP A 109 -3.72 -17.02 -5.53
N PRO A 110 -4.92 -17.35 -5.04
CA PRO A 110 -5.49 -16.62 -3.93
C PRO A 110 -4.61 -16.81 -2.68
N LEU A 111 -4.37 -15.73 -1.97
CA LEU A 111 -3.76 -15.83 -0.65
C LEU A 111 -4.76 -16.50 0.29
N ASN A 112 -4.32 -17.55 0.98
CA ASN A 112 -5.14 -18.23 1.98
C ASN A 112 -5.14 -17.42 3.29
N VAL A 113 -5.86 -16.31 3.27
CA VAL A 113 -5.89 -15.35 4.35
C VAL A 113 -7.22 -15.44 5.09
N LYS A 114 -7.15 -15.63 6.39
CA LYS A 114 -8.32 -15.56 7.26
C LYS A 114 -8.64 -14.09 7.59
N ASN A 115 -9.93 -13.80 7.80
CA ASN A 115 -10.34 -12.45 8.19
C ASN A 115 -9.69 -12.00 9.49
N GLU A 116 -9.54 -12.91 10.46
CA GLU A 116 -8.89 -12.68 11.75
C GLU A 116 -7.45 -12.17 11.58
N GLU A 117 -6.67 -12.76 10.66
CA GLU A 117 -5.28 -12.33 10.39
C GLU A 117 -5.21 -10.90 9.85
N ILE A 118 -6.19 -10.51 9.04
CA ILE A 118 -6.28 -9.13 8.54
C ILE A 118 -6.67 -8.19 9.68
N ASP A 119 -7.63 -8.59 10.50
CA ASP A 119 -8.10 -7.78 11.62
C ASP A 119 -6.98 -7.59 12.67
N ASP A 120 -6.16 -8.61 12.92
CA ASP A 120 -4.96 -8.53 13.78
C ASP A 120 -3.94 -7.52 13.25
N ILE A 121 -3.66 -7.53 11.95
CA ILE A 121 -2.74 -6.57 11.33
C ILE A 121 -3.32 -5.15 11.37
N ILE A 122 -4.62 -4.99 11.12
CA ILE A 122 -5.28 -3.69 11.21
C ILE A 122 -5.21 -3.17 12.65
N ASP A 123 -5.50 -4.00 13.64
CA ASP A 123 -5.43 -3.62 15.05
C ASP A 123 -4.00 -3.27 15.48
N HIS A 124 -3.00 -4.03 15.00
CA HIS A 124 -1.59 -3.76 15.25
C HIS A 124 -1.15 -2.38 14.76
N TYR A 125 -1.56 -1.97 13.52
CA TYR A 125 -1.10 -0.72 12.92
C TYR A 125 -1.99 0.48 13.21
N LEU A 126 -3.29 0.30 13.38
CA LEU A 126 -4.26 1.38 13.54
C LEU A 126 -4.91 1.38 14.93
N GLY A 127 -4.77 0.29 15.68
CA GLY A 127 -5.52 0.09 16.91
C GLY A 127 -7.02 -0.04 16.62
N ASN A 128 -7.81 0.46 17.53
CA ASN A 128 -9.25 0.30 17.45
C ASN A 128 -9.87 1.08 16.28
N THR A 129 -10.48 0.37 15.32
CA THR A 129 -11.03 0.91 14.07
C THR A 129 -12.54 1.19 14.13
N ASP A 130 -13.14 1.27 15.33
CA ASP A 130 -14.57 1.50 15.56
C ASP A 130 -15.06 2.93 15.25
N GLY A 131 -14.18 3.81 14.78
CA GLY A 131 -14.48 5.21 14.47
C GLY A 131 -14.58 6.14 15.69
N LYS A 132 -14.35 5.64 16.90
CA LYS A 132 -14.51 6.40 18.16
C LYS A 132 -13.21 7.00 18.72
N SER A 133 -12.16 7.10 17.90
CA SER A 133 -10.86 7.62 18.36
C SER A 133 -10.95 9.04 18.90
N SER A 134 -11.74 9.92 18.27
CA SER A 134 -11.95 11.30 18.73
C SER A 134 -12.68 11.34 20.07
N GLU A 135 -13.66 10.48 20.28
CA GLU A 135 -14.40 10.36 21.55
C GLU A 135 -13.48 9.88 22.68
N ARG A 136 -12.66 8.88 22.42
CA ARG A 136 -11.66 8.40 23.38
C ARG A 136 -10.64 9.48 23.74
N LEU A 137 -10.17 10.23 22.74
CA LEU A 137 -9.26 11.33 22.97
C LEU A 137 -9.88 12.45 23.82
N LEU A 138 -11.12 12.83 23.54
CA LEU A 138 -11.87 13.81 24.32
C LEU A 138 -12.05 13.36 25.78
N ASN A 139 -12.44 12.11 25.98
CA ASN A 139 -12.59 11.52 27.31
C ASN A 139 -11.26 11.50 28.09
N PHE A 140 -10.16 11.19 27.40
CA PHE A 140 -8.82 11.27 28.00
C PHE A 140 -8.49 12.68 28.45
N PHE A 141 -8.67 13.70 27.61
CA PHE A 141 -8.42 15.11 27.96
C PHE A 141 -9.29 15.57 29.14
N ASN A 142 -10.58 15.25 29.13
CA ASN A 142 -11.48 15.59 30.24
C ASN A 142 -11.04 14.95 31.56
N LYS A 143 -10.45 13.76 31.52
CA LYS A 143 -9.93 13.05 32.71
C LYS A 143 -8.61 13.62 33.22
N VAL A 144 -7.79 14.20 32.34
CA VAL A 144 -6.47 14.74 32.71
C VAL A 144 -6.55 16.21 33.14
N LEU A 145 -7.55 16.95 32.62
CA LEU A 145 -7.71 18.39 32.90
C LEU A 145 -8.63 18.68 34.07
N ASN A 146 -9.35 17.71 34.61
CA ASN A 146 -10.13 17.74 35.86
C ASN A 146 -9.36 17.01 36.97
#